data_045fcc41ee8458e1ef358c699d995951
#
_entry.id   045fcc41ee8458e1ef358c699d995951
#
_cell.length_a   1.000
_cell.length_b   1.000
_cell.length_c   1.000
_cell.angle_alpha   90.00
_cell.angle_beta   90.00
_cell.angle_gamma   90.00
#
_symmetry.space_group_name_H-M   'P 1'
#
loop_
_entity.id
_entity.type
_entity.pdbx_description
1 polymer ?
#
loop_
_entity_poly.entity_id
_entity_poly.type
_entity_poly.pdbx_seq_one_letter_code
_entity_poly.pdbx_strand_id
1 'polypeptide(L)'
;MPLMHESLLAWSLNGRPQPPLLCSPGQGKALLIGHLLTEGLICSLSDVTDIHAESGPDPCWAITAAASKTHAVSSHRKTAPFPCSPSRLDDLLSLLRLAPRQAGEHVAVIGNDCQYVTARDISRHYALDAAVGKALEAEMDLTGCIFCTSGRIGLEVVRKAARVSIPVLCTEKAVGSLAADFAASEGIAIYCPGMTPAWYGDPQRFPAHST
;
A
#
# COMPACT_ATOMS: atom_id res chain seq x y z
N MET A 1 -1.41 -11.25 -28.07
CA MET A 1 -1.23 -10.83 -26.68
C MET A 1 -2.58 -10.36 -26.16
N PRO A 2 -3.00 -10.73 -24.95
CA PRO A 2 -4.22 -10.15 -24.36
C PRO A 2 -4.00 -8.65 -24.13
N LEU A 3 -5.05 -7.85 -24.34
CA LEU A 3 -5.03 -6.43 -24.03
C LEU A 3 -5.10 -6.25 -22.50
N MET A 4 -4.38 -5.29 -21.98
CA MET A 4 -4.50 -4.81 -20.61
C MET A 4 -5.72 -3.86 -20.55
N HIS A 5 -6.62 -4.11 -19.60
CA HIS A 5 -7.79 -3.26 -19.39
C HIS A 5 -7.43 -2.08 -18.49
N GLU A 6 -7.57 -0.88 -19.03
CA GLU A 6 -7.29 0.38 -18.36
C GLU A 6 -8.58 1.19 -18.17
N SER A 7 -8.65 1.96 -17.11
CA SER A 7 -9.74 2.88 -16.82
C SER A 7 -9.18 4.19 -16.30
N LEU A 8 -9.78 5.31 -16.73
CA LEU A 8 -9.52 6.61 -16.13
C LEU A 8 -10.52 6.82 -14.99
N LEU A 9 -10.00 6.87 -13.77
CA LEU A 9 -10.79 7.17 -12.58
C LEU A 9 -10.78 8.68 -12.36
N ALA A 10 -11.84 9.36 -12.81
CA ALA A 10 -12.05 10.77 -12.54
C ALA A 10 -12.53 10.95 -11.10
N TRP A 11 -12.03 11.98 -10.41
CA TRP A 11 -12.39 12.25 -9.02
C TRP A 11 -12.22 13.73 -8.65
N SER A 12 -12.92 14.15 -7.61
CA SER A 12 -12.81 15.47 -7.02
C SER A 12 -12.61 15.38 -5.51
N LEU A 13 -11.92 16.35 -4.93
CA LEU A 13 -11.73 16.50 -3.49
C LEU A 13 -12.25 17.88 -3.07
N ASN A 14 -13.23 17.89 -2.18
CA ASN A 14 -13.88 19.13 -1.69
C ASN A 14 -14.38 20.01 -2.85
N GLY A 15 -15.02 19.39 -3.84
CA GLY A 15 -15.55 20.04 -5.03
C GLY A 15 -14.50 20.50 -6.05
N ARG A 16 -13.22 20.19 -5.85
CA ARG A 16 -12.14 20.53 -6.79
C ARG A 16 -11.72 19.31 -7.59
N PRO A 17 -11.83 19.31 -8.93
CA PRO A 17 -11.32 18.23 -9.76
C PRO A 17 -9.84 17.95 -9.51
N GLN A 18 -9.48 16.68 -9.46
CA GLN A 18 -8.12 16.20 -9.30
C GLN A 18 -7.63 15.52 -10.60
N PRO A 19 -6.33 15.39 -10.81
CA PRO A 19 -5.80 14.62 -11.92
C PRO A 19 -6.38 13.20 -11.91
N PRO A 20 -6.91 12.69 -13.04
CA PRO A 20 -7.49 11.35 -13.09
C PRO A 20 -6.41 10.29 -12.87
N LEU A 21 -6.80 9.17 -12.26
CA LEU A 21 -5.91 8.04 -12.04
C LEU A 21 -6.12 7.01 -13.16
N LEU A 22 -5.05 6.63 -13.84
CA LEU A 22 -5.07 5.54 -14.82
C LEU A 22 -4.86 4.22 -14.09
N CYS A 23 -5.92 3.43 -13.92
CA CYS A 23 -5.96 2.26 -13.04
C CYS A 23 -6.69 1.08 -13.66
N SER A 24 -6.67 -0.08 -13.01
CA SER A 24 -7.53 -1.21 -13.34
C SER A 24 -9.00 -0.90 -13.02
N PRO A 25 -9.97 -1.38 -13.81
CA PRO A 25 -11.40 -1.17 -13.55
C PRO A 25 -11.86 -1.73 -12.18
N GLY A 26 -12.84 -1.08 -11.57
CA GLY A 26 -13.62 -1.62 -10.45
C GLY A 26 -13.05 -1.44 -9.05
N GLN A 27 -11.98 -0.65 -8.86
CA GLN A 27 -11.38 -0.42 -7.54
C GLN A 27 -11.61 0.99 -6.95
N GLY A 28 -12.51 1.78 -7.53
CA GLY A 28 -12.62 3.22 -7.31
C GLY A 28 -12.56 3.66 -5.84
N LYS A 29 -13.47 3.20 -4.98
CA LYS A 29 -13.55 3.64 -3.58
C LYS A 29 -12.29 3.31 -2.78
N ALA A 30 -11.89 2.03 -2.77
CA ALA A 30 -10.73 1.58 -2.01
C ALA A 30 -9.44 2.24 -2.51
N LEU A 31 -9.27 2.35 -3.84
CA LEU A 31 -8.14 3.04 -4.43
C LEU A 31 -8.06 4.50 -3.96
N LEU A 32 -9.18 5.23 -4.00
CA LEU A 32 -9.21 6.64 -3.62
C LEU A 32 -8.95 6.86 -2.13
N ILE A 33 -9.55 6.06 -1.24
CA ILE A 33 -9.29 6.11 0.21
C ILE A 33 -7.80 5.90 0.49
N GLY A 34 -7.22 4.85 -0.07
CA GLY A 34 -5.80 4.58 0.12
C GLY A 34 -4.91 5.65 -0.49
N HIS A 35 -5.25 6.16 -1.68
CA HIS A 35 -4.53 7.24 -2.36
C HIS A 35 -4.50 8.52 -1.52
N LEU A 36 -5.63 8.93 -0.94
CA LEU A 36 -5.70 10.10 -0.07
C LEU A 36 -4.75 9.99 1.11
N LEU A 37 -4.68 8.83 1.76
CA LEU A 37 -3.80 8.59 2.90
C LEU A 37 -2.33 8.49 2.49
N THR A 38 -2.03 7.70 1.47
CA THR A 38 -0.65 7.46 1.04
C THR A 38 -0.02 8.69 0.38
N GLU A 39 -0.82 9.59 -0.18
CA GLU A 39 -0.35 10.89 -0.66
C GLU A 39 -0.35 11.97 0.43
N GLY A 40 -0.89 11.66 1.64
CA GLY A 40 -0.93 12.58 2.76
C GLY A 40 -1.96 13.72 2.59
N LEU A 41 -2.99 13.48 1.80
CA LEU A 41 -4.11 14.42 1.62
C LEU A 41 -5.07 14.40 2.81
N ILE A 42 -5.12 13.27 3.51
CA ILE A 42 -5.81 13.06 4.79
C ILE A 42 -4.89 12.38 5.79
N CYS A 43 -5.22 12.43 7.09
CA CYS A 43 -4.46 11.82 8.17
C CYS A 43 -5.02 10.46 8.59
N SER A 44 -6.32 10.30 8.46
CA SER A 44 -7.05 9.09 8.88
C SER A 44 -8.32 8.95 8.05
N LEU A 45 -8.93 7.77 8.09
CA LEU A 45 -10.22 7.53 7.44
C LEU A 45 -11.33 8.41 8.02
N SER A 46 -11.24 8.80 9.29
CA SER A 46 -12.21 9.71 9.95
C SER A 46 -12.21 11.13 9.38
N ASP A 47 -11.19 11.51 8.63
CA ASP A 47 -11.16 12.80 7.93
C ASP A 47 -12.10 12.82 6.71
N VAL A 48 -12.44 11.64 6.17
CA VAL A 48 -13.39 11.51 5.05
C VAL A 48 -14.80 11.56 5.60
N THR A 49 -15.52 12.62 5.30
CA THR A 49 -16.92 12.82 5.73
C THR A 49 -17.92 12.26 4.73
N ASP A 50 -17.55 12.20 3.46
CA ASP A 50 -18.37 11.65 2.39
C ASP A 50 -17.51 11.14 1.23
N ILE A 51 -17.92 10.04 0.62
CA ILE A 51 -17.33 9.46 -0.60
C ILE A 51 -18.41 8.73 -1.40
N HIS A 52 -18.71 9.20 -2.58
CA HIS A 52 -19.70 8.57 -3.47
C HIS A 52 -19.34 8.71 -4.94
N ALA A 53 -19.90 7.82 -5.76
CA ALA A 53 -19.81 7.93 -7.20
C ALA A 53 -20.94 8.84 -7.70
N GLU A 54 -20.60 9.88 -8.45
CA GLU A 54 -21.56 10.74 -9.14
C GLU A 54 -22.06 10.02 -10.39
N SER A 55 -23.39 10.00 -10.57
CA SER A 55 -24.02 9.47 -11.78
C SER A 55 -23.98 10.50 -12.89
N GLY A 56 -23.49 10.10 -14.08
CA GLY A 56 -23.40 10.99 -15.23
C GLY A 56 -22.83 10.26 -16.45
N PRO A 57 -22.74 10.96 -17.61
CA PRO A 57 -22.12 10.40 -18.81
C PRO A 57 -20.63 10.07 -18.57
N ASP A 58 -19.96 10.82 -17.68
CA ASP A 58 -18.58 10.59 -17.26
C ASP A 58 -18.60 10.34 -15.75
N PRO A 59 -18.63 9.09 -15.28
CA PRO A 59 -18.69 8.77 -13.87
C PRO A 59 -17.45 9.31 -13.13
N CYS A 60 -17.71 10.14 -12.12
CA CYS A 60 -16.70 10.76 -11.27
C CYS A 60 -16.94 10.36 -9.81
N TRP A 61 -15.86 10.26 -9.03
CA TRP A 61 -15.97 10.08 -7.59
C TRP A 61 -15.83 11.41 -6.87
N ALA A 62 -16.85 11.80 -6.10
CA ALA A 62 -16.80 12.97 -5.23
C ALA A 62 -16.37 12.57 -3.82
N ILE A 63 -15.42 13.28 -3.26
CA ILE A 63 -14.90 13.06 -1.91
C ILE A 63 -14.94 14.38 -1.15
N THR A 64 -15.52 14.35 0.04
CA THR A 64 -15.43 15.43 1.01
C THR A 64 -14.59 14.97 2.19
N ALA A 65 -13.53 15.69 2.48
CA ALA A 65 -12.62 15.36 3.58
C ALA A 65 -12.10 16.62 4.25
N ALA A 66 -11.81 16.53 5.54
CA ALA A 66 -11.08 17.57 6.27
C ALA A 66 -9.67 17.69 5.67
N ALA A 67 -9.20 18.91 5.47
CA ALA A 67 -7.85 19.15 4.97
C ALA A 67 -6.82 18.65 5.99
N SER A 68 -5.89 17.83 5.52
CA SER A 68 -4.75 17.41 6.35
C SER A 68 -3.98 18.64 6.84
N LYS A 69 -3.89 18.79 8.15
CA LYS A 69 -2.95 19.73 8.76
C LYS A 69 -1.60 19.03 8.83
N THR A 70 -0.77 19.24 7.82
CA THR A 70 0.65 18.84 7.74
C THR A 70 0.98 17.49 8.38
N HIS A 71 1.09 16.44 7.59
CA HIS A 71 1.74 15.24 8.04
C HIS A 71 3.24 15.47 8.20
N ALA A 72 3.68 15.61 9.43
CA ALA A 72 4.96 15.02 9.76
C ALA A 72 4.79 13.50 9.57
N VAL A 73 5.55 12.88 8.66
CA VAL A 73 5.70 11.41 8.63
C VAL A 73 5.96 11.02 10.07
N SER A 74 5.02 10.31 10.68
CA SER A 74 5.20 9.85 12.05
C SER A 74 6.41 8.94 12.01
N SER A 75 7.54 9.43 12.54
CA SER A 75 8.72 8.60 12.70
C SER A 75 8.26 7.37 13.48
N HIS A 76 8.19 6.23 12.82
CA HIS A 76 7.79 4.99 13.46
C HIS A 76 8.61 4.85 14.73
N ARG A 77 7.93 4.70 15.87
CA ARG A 77 8.62 4.45 17.13
C ARG A 77 9.53 3.24 16.93
N LYS A 78 10.83 3.50 16.88
CA LYS A 78 11.90 2.51 16.64
C LYS A 78 11.99 1.41 17.73
N THR A 79 11.00 1.26 18.60
CA THR A 79 11.18 0.62 19.90
C THR A 79 10.36 -0.63 20.16
N ALA A 80 9.42 -1.03 19.32
CA ALA A 80 8.65 -2.26 19.55
C ALA A 80 9.01 -3.33 18.51
N PRO A 81 9.22 -4.60 18.94
CA PRO A 81 9.29 -5.72 18.00
C PRO A 81 8.01 -5.76 17.16
N PHE A 82 8.15 -6.10 15.90
CA PHE A 82 7.01 -6.23 15.01
C PHE A 82 6.14 -7.41 15.46
N PRO A 83 4.82 -7.22 15.66
CA PRO A 83 3.94 -8.21 16.30
C PRO A 83 3.45 -9.31 15.35
N CYS A 84 4.23 -9.71 14.35
CA CYS A 84 3.84 -10.72 13.37
C CYS A 84 4.83 -11.88 13.34
N SER A 85 4.33 -13.11 13.22
CA SER A 85 5.18 -14.29 13.17
C SER A 85 5.97 -14.38 11.86
N PRO A 86 7.20 -14.92 11.86
CA PRO A 86 7.97 -15.15 10.63
C PRO A 86 7.26 -16.02 9.61
N SER A 87 6.51 -17.05 10.06
CA SER A 87 5.71 -17.93 9.18
C SER A 87 4.64 -17.14 8.42
N ARG A 88 4.12 -16.07 8.99
CA ARG A 88 3.12 -15.24 8.33
C ARG A 88 3.65 -14.54 7.08
N LEU A 89 4.92 -14.19 7.06
CA LEU A 89 5.57 -13.61 5.88
C LEU A 89 5.53 -14.58 4.69
N ASP A 90 5.82 -15.86 4.93
CA ASP A 90 5.77 -16.89 3.89
C ASP A 90 4.33 -17.15 3.41
N ASP A 91 3.35 -17.12 4.31
CA ASP A 91 1.92 -17.23 3.97
C ASP A 91 1.49 -16.08 3.06
N LEU A 92 1.82 -14.84 3.41
CA LEU A 92 1.46 -13.65 2.62
C LEU A 92 2.15 -13.66 1.25
N LEU A 93 3.40 -14.13 1.17
CA LEU A 93 4.09 -14.34 -0.11
C LEU A 93 3.40 -15.41 -0.95
N SER A 94 2.93 -16.49 -0.33
CA SER A 94 2.18 -17.54 -1.02
C SER A 94 0.87 -17.00 -1.56
N LEU A 95 0.13 -16.20 -0.79
CA LEU A 95 -1.06 -15.50 -1.26
C LEU A 95 -0.76 -14.56 -2.42
N LEU A 96 0.36 -13.82 -2.37
CA LEU A 96 0.79 -12.95 -3.45
C LEU A 96 1.02 -13.72 -4.76
N ARG A 97 1.64 -14.91 -4.69
CA ARG A 97 1.92 -15.77 -5.85
C ARG A 97 0.64 -16.37 -6.45
N LEU A 98 -0.31 -16.76 -5.59
CA LEU A 98 -1.55 -17.43 -5.97
C LEU A 98 -2.65 -16.44 -6.37
N ALA A 99 -2.53 -15.15 -6.05
CA ALA A 99 -3.55 -14.17 -6.34
C ALA A 99 -3.83 -14.08 -7.86
N PRO A 100 -5.09 -14.18 -8.29
CA PRO A 100 -5.45 -14.05 -9.69
C PRO A 100 -5.14 -12.63 -10.17
N ARG A 101 -4.52 -12.53 -11.34
CA ARG A 101 -4.18 -11.25 -11.97
C ARG A 101 -4.31 -11.33 -13.47
N GLN A 102 -4.66 -10.21 -14.09
CA GLN A 102 -4.62 -10.06 -15.54
C GLN A 102 -3.20 -9.73 -16.01
N ALA A 103 -2.95 -9.87 -17.31
CA ALA A 103 -1.67 -9.50 -17.89
C ALA A 103 -1.39 -8.00 -17.62
N GLY A 104 -0.18 -7.71 -17.12
CA GLY A 104 0.24 -6.34 -16.79
C GLY A 104 -0.16 -5.83 -15.41
N GLU A 105 -1.01 -6.53 -14.66
CA GLU A 105 -1.37 -6.14 -13.30
C GLU A 105 -0.31 -6.50 -12.27
N HIS A 106 -0.15 -5.62 -11.30
CA HIS A 106 0.55 -5.85 -10.06
C HIS A 106 -0.42 -6.27 -8.96
N VAL A 107 0.01 -7.19 -8.11
CA VAL A 107 -0.74 -7.61 -6.91
C VAL A 107 -0.10 -6.98 -5.69
N ALA A 108 -0.93 -6.55 -4.77
CA ALA A 108 -0.60 -6.09 -3.43
C ALA A 108 -1.36 -6.93 -2.40
N VAL A 109 -0.68 -7.34 -1.35
CA VAL A 109 -1.27 -8.03 -0.19
C VAL A 109 -0.87 -7.25 1.06
N ILE A 110 -1.83 -6.90 1.90
CA ILE A 110 -1.59 -6.36 3.23
C ILE A 110 -2.18 -7.33 4.23
N GLY A 111 -1.41 -7.75 5.23
CA GLY A 111 -1.88 -8.71 6.22
C GLY A 111 -1.13 -8.65 7.53
N ASN A 112 -1.78 -9.16 8.56
CA ASN A 112 -1.24 -9.43 9.91
C ASN A 112 -1.49 -10.91 10.26
N ASP A 113 -1.26 -11.32 11.48
CA ASP A 113 -1.45 -12.73 11.90
C ASP A 113 -2.90 -13.22 11.77
N CYS A 114 -3.88 -12.33 11.81
CA CYS A 114 -5.30 -12.67 11.87
C CYS A 114 -6.01 -12.62 10.52
N GLN A 115 -5.65 -11.64 9.67
CA GLN A 115 -6.39 -11.35 8.44
C GLN A 115 -5.50 -10.77 7.35
N TYR A 116 -6.02 -10.73 6.13
CA TYR A 116 -5.35 -10.10 5.01
C TYR A 116 -6.36 -9.54 4.00
N VAL A 117 -5.90 -8.61 3.20
CA VAL A 117 -6.59 -8.10 2.00
C VAL A 117 -5.69 -8.20 0.80
N THR A 118 -6.30 -8.29 -0.38
CA THR A 118 -5.59 -8.29 -1.65
C THR A 118 -6.15 -7.20 -2.56
N ALA A 119 -5.26 -6.57 -3.31
CA ALA A 119 -5.63 -5.67 -4.40
C ALA A 119 -4.76 -5.93 -5.62
N ARG A 120 -5.22 -5.46 -6.77
CA ARG A 120 -4.48 -5.56 -8.03
C ARG A 120 -4.71 -4.31 -8.85
N ASP A 121 -3.69 -3.88 -9.54
CA ASP A 121 -3.78 -2.74 -10.44
C ASP A 121 -2.68 -2.80 -11.50
N ILE A 122 -2.89 -2.14 -12.64
CA ILE A 122 -1.87 -1.95 -13.68
C ILE A 122 -0.69 -1.11 -13.17
N SER A 123 -0.92 -0.25 -12.18
CA SER A 123 0.09 0.51 -11.45
C SER A 123 0.40 -0.16 -10.10
N ARG A 124 1.67 -0.51 -9.86
CA ARG A 124 2.08 -1.05 -8.55
C ARG A 124 1.79 -0.08 -7.38
N HIS A 125 1.78 1.23 -7.65
CA HIS A 125 1.48 2.26 -6.64
C HIS A 125 -0.02 2.25 -6.32
N TYR A 126 -0.87 2.11 -7.32
CA TYR A 126 -2.32 2.03 -7.11
C TYR A 126 -2.76 0.67 -6.55
N ALA A 127 -2.02 -0.41 -6.85
CA ALA A 127 -2.23 -1.68 -6.16
C ALA A 127 -1.98 -1.54 -4.64
N LEU A 128 -0.93 -0.82 -4.22
CA LEU A 128 -0.69 -0.48 -2.81
C LEU A 128 -1.82 0.40 -2.27
N ASP A 129 -2.18 1.48 -2.96
CA ASP A 129 -3.24 2.39 -2.53
C ASP A 129 -4.55 1.64 -2.33
N ALA A 130 -4.96 0.81 -3.31
CA ALA A 130 -6.17 0.01 -3.20
C ALA A 130 -6.11 -1.02 -2.05
N ALA A 131 -4.94 -1.62 -1.79
CA ALA A 131 -4.76 -2.54 -0.67
C ALA A 131 -4.86 -1.81 0.68
N VAL A 132 -4.28 -0.60 0.80
CA VAL A 132 -4.42 0.27 1.98
C VAL A 132 -5.89 0.62 2.23
N GLY A 133 -6.61 1.07 1.19
CA GLY A 133 -8.04 1.38 1.32
C GLY A 133 -8.87 0.19 1.79
N LYS A 134 -8.65 -0.99 1.22
CA LYS A 134 -9.32 -2.23 1.65
C LYS A 134 -8.97 -2.64 3.08
N ALA A 135 -7.71 -2.48 3.49
CA ALA A 135 -7.28 -2.78 4.86
C ALA A 135 -7.97 -1.87 5.87
N LEU A 136 -8.14 -0.59 5.54
CA LEU A 136 -8.86 0.36 6.38
C LEU A 136 -10.37 0.08 6.41
N GLU A 137 -10.98 -0.30 5.28
CA GLU A 137 -12.39 -0.74 5.26
C GLU A 137 -12.61 -2.03 6.07
N ALA A 138 -11.58 -2.86 6.21
CA ALA A 138 -11.57 -4.05 7.06
C ALA A 138 -11.10 -3.77 8.51
N GLU A 139 -10.99 -2.49 8.91
CA GLU A 139 -10.59 -2.04 10.24
C GLU A 139 -9.22 -2.60 10.71
N MET A 140 -8.30 -2.85 9.75
CA MET A 140 -6.96 -3.35 10.06
C MET A 140 -6.07 -2.25 10.62
N ASP A 141 -5.35 -2.54 11.71
CA ASP A 141 -4.26 -1.69 12.19
C ASP A 141 -3.02 -1.90 11.31
N LEU A 142 -2.73 -0.93 10.46
CA LEU A 142 -1.63 -1.00 9.52
C LEU A 142 -0.25 -1.03 10.20
N THR A 143 -0.13 -0.57 11.45
CA THR A 143 1.13 -0.61 12.22
C THR A 143 1.56 -2.04 12.57
N GLY A 144 0.62 -2.99 12.56
CA GLY A 144 0.83 -4.41 12.74
C GLY A 144 0.81 -5.22 11.44
N CYS A 145 0.88 -4.59 10.27
CA CYS A 145 0.75 -5.28 8.99
C CYS A 145 2.07 -5.41 8.23
N ILE A 146 2.14 -6.43 7.40
CA ILE A 146 3.14 -6.63 6.34
C ILE A 146 2.48 -6.27 5.01
N PHE A 147 3.20 -5.52 4.18
CA PHE A 147 2.83 -5.29 2.78
C PHE A 147 3.69 -6.12 1.85
N CYS A 148 3.08 -6.98 1.04
CA CYS A 148 3.74 -7.77 0.00
C CYS A 148 3.31 -7.27 -1.38
N THR A 149 4.26 -7.15 -2.32
CA THR A 149 3.97 -6.73 -3.70
C THR A 149 4.65 -7.59 -4.76
N SER A 150 3.94 -7.84 -5.85
CA SER A 150 4.52 -8.47 -7.03
C SER A 150 5.38 -7.52 -7.88
N GLY A 151 5.36 -6.22 -7.57
CA GLY A 151 6.17 -5.19 -8.19
C GLY A 151 7.51 -4.98 -7.48
N ARG A 152 8.39 -4.18 -8.08
CA ARG A 152 9.61 -3.70 -7.44
C ARG A 152 9.27 -2.71 -6.32
N ILE A 153 10.07 -2.70 -5.25
CA ILE A 153 9.99 -1.68 -4.20
C ILE A 153 10.96 -0.55 -4.54
N GLY A 154 10.40 0.58 -4.97
CA GLY A 154 11.11 1.84 -5.18
C GLY A 154 10.80 2.83 -4.06
N LEU A 155 11.49 3.99 -4.07
CA LEU A 155 11.36 5.03 -3.06
C LEU A 155 9.91 5.45 -2.78
N GLU A 156 9.10 5.61 -3.82
CA GLU A 156 7.69 6.03 -3.66
C GLU A 156 6.84 4.99 -2.93
N VAL A 157 7.09 3.69 -3.14
CA VAL A 157 6.40 2.63 -2.39
C VAL A 157 6.73 2.72 -0.90
N VAL A 158 8.01 2.95 -0.56
CA VAL A 158 8.44 3.09 0.85
C VAL A 158 7.86 4.36 1.47
N ARG A 159 7.85 5.49 0.74
CA ARG A 159 7.22 6.74 1.22
C ARG A 159 5.75 6.56 1.53
N LYS A 160 5.01 5.90 0.64
CA LYS A 160 3.59 5.58 0.85
C LYS A 160 3.40 4.69 2.07
N ALA A 161 4.19 3.64 2.21
CA ALA A 161 4.14 2.75 3.37
C ALA A 161 4.47 3.48 4.69
N ALA A 162 5.48 4.36 4.68
CA ALA A 162 5.83 5.18 5.83
C ALA A 162 4.68 6.07 6.28
N ARG A 163 3.98 6.72 5.35
CA ARG A 163 2.83 7.60 5.67
C ARG A 163 1.69 6.86 6.35
N VAL A 164 1.45 5.62 5.97
CA VAL A 164 0.38 4.79 6.57
C VAL A 164 0.89 3.86 7.65
N SER A 165 2.15 4.03 8.06
CA SER A 165 2.76 3.33 9.19
C SER A 165 2.91 1.82 9.02
N ILE A 166 3.03 1.31 7.80
CA ILE A 166 3.35 -0.10 7.55
C ILE A 166 4.85 -0.35 7.78
N PRO A 167 5.22 -1.18 8.76
CA PRO A 167 6.62 -1.34 9.19
C PRO A 167 7.43 -2.35 8.37
N VAL A 168 6.78 -3.25 7.67
CA VAL A 168 7.45 -4.34 6.92
C VAL A 168 6.93 -4.41 5.50
N LEU A 169 7.85 -4.38 4.54
CA LEU A 169 7.56 -4.53 3.12
C LEU A 169 8.19 -5.81 2.60
N CYS A 170 7.59 -6.42 1.59
CA CYS A 170 8.12 -7.63 0.97
C CYS A 170 7.93 -7.64 -0.54
N THR A 171 8.94 -8.11 -1.27
CA THR A 171 8.87 -8.35 -2.71
C THR A 171 9.82 -9.46 -3.15
N GLU A 172 9.44 -10.18 -4.19
CA GLU A 172 10.33 -11.12 -4.89
C GLU A 172 11.06 -10.45 -6.08
N LYS A 173 10.98 -9.14 -6.19
CA LYS A 173 11.61 -8.35 -7.23
C LYS A 173 12.73 -7.47 -6.66
N ALA A 174 13.26 -6.58 -7.47
CA ALA A 174 14.34 -5.68 -7.04
C ALA A 174 13.86 -4.63 -6.03
N VAL A 175 14.77 -4.25 -5.13
CA VAL A 175 14.66 -3.11 -4.23
C VAL A 175 15.59 -2.00 -4.72
N GLY A 176 15.10 -0.78 -4.80
CA GLY A 176 15.91 0.38 -5.17
C GLY A 176 16.86 0.81 -4.04
N SER A 177 18.07 1.29 -4.35
CA SER A 177 19.02 1.76 -3.32
C SER A 177 18.42 2.89 -2.47
N LEU A 178 17.84 3.91 -3.11
CA LEU A 178 17.17 5.01 -2.39
C LEU A 178 15.98 4.54 -1.55
N ALA A 179 15.32 3.46 -1.96
CA ALA A 179 14.24 2.85 -1.17
C ALA A 179 14.80 2.19 0.09
N ALA A 180 15.91 1.48 -0.01
CA ALA A 180 16.59 0.85 1.13
C ALA A 180 17.09 1.90 2.14
N ASP A 181 17.74 2.97 1.66
CA ASP A 181 18.25 4.05 2.50
C ASP A 181 17.11 4.77 3.24
N PHE A 182 16.04 5.11 2.53
CA PHE A 182 14.87 5.76 3.11
C PHE A 182 14.14 4.83 4.10
N ALA A 183 14.01 3.54 3.78
CA ALA A 183 13.44 2.55 4.70
C ALA A 183 14.24 2.47 6.02
N ALA A 184 15.58 2.49 5.93
CA ALA A 184 16.45 2.52 7.12
C ALA A 184 16.21 3.77 7.97
N SER A 185 16.07 4.95 7.35
CA SER A 185 15.81 6.20 8.08
C SER A 185 14.44 6.22 8.77
N GLU A 186 13.44 5.54 8.17
CA GLU A 186 12.07 5.47 8.70
C GLU A 186 11.82 4.27 9.63
N GLY A 187 12.82 3.41 9.84
CA GLY A 187 12.66 2.19 10.64
C GLY A 187 11.74 1.16 9.99
N ILE A 188 11.77 1.05 8.67
CA ILE A 188 11.02 0.09 7.87
C ILE A 188 11.94 -1.04 7.42
N ALA A 189 11.52 -2.30 7.60
CA ALA A 189 12.21 -3.46 7.07
C ALA A 189 11.68 -3.81 5.67
N ILE A 190 12.57 -4.19 4.77
CA ILE A 190 12.21 -4.71 3.44
C ILE A 190 12.79 -6.10 3.30
N TYR A 191 11.93 -7.10 3.10
CA TYR A 191 12.31 -8.48 2.82
C TYR A 191 12.24 -8.78 1.33
N CYS A 192 13.31 -9.36 0.80
CA CYS A 192 13.41 -9.78 -0.60
C CYS A 192 13.97 -11.20 -0.66
N PRO A 193 13.11 -12.24 -0.61
CA PRO A 193 13.55 -13.62 -0.63
C PRO A 193 14.36 -13.94 -1.89
N GLY A 194 15.41 -14.76 -1.74
CA GLY A 194 16.28 -15.15 -2.85
C GLY A 194 17.35 -14.12 -3.24
N MET A 195 17.42 -13.00 -2.56
CA MET A 195 18.50 -12.01 -2.71
C MET A 195 19.55 -12.15 -1.59
N THR A 196 20.74 -11.62 -1.84
CA THR A 196 21.80 -11.54 -0.82
C THR A 196 22.31 -10.10 -0.76
N PRO A 197 22.09 -9.38 0.37
CA PRO A 197 21.29 -9.80 1.55
C PRO A 197 19.79 -9.91 1.26
N ALA A 198 19.07 -10.71 2.05
CA ALA A 198 17.62 -10.85 1.92
C ALA A 198 16.83 -9.68 2.56
N TRP A 199 17.48 -8.93 3.46
CA TRP A 199 16.90 -7.81 4.19
C TRP A 199 17.58 -6.49 3.86
N TYR A 200 16.76 -5.43 3.70
CA TYR A 200 17.15 -4.05 3.49
C TYR A 200 16.40 -3.14 4.48
N GLY A 201 16.81 -1.89 4.57
CA GLY A 201 16.20 -0.93 5.49
C GLY A 201 16.61 -1.20 6.93
N ASP A 202 15.65 -1.32 7.86
CA ASP A 202 15.88 -1.65 9.27
C ASP A 202 15.50 -3.11 9.59
N PRO A 203 16.43 -4.07 9.43
CA PRO A 203 16.15 -5.48 9.65
C PRO A 203 15.85 -5.83 11.12
N GLN A 204 16.18 -4.96 12.08
CA GLN A 204 15.90 -5.19 13.51
C GLN A 204 14.40 -5.09 13.82
N ARG A 205 13.62 -4.54 12.91
CA ARG A 205 12.16 -4.49 13.04
C ARG A 205 11.51 -5.85 12.94
N PHE A 206 12.12 -6.79 12.24
CA PHE A 206 11.59 -8.14 12.11
C PHE A 206 12.47 -9.09 12.95
N PRO A 207 11.89 -9.88 13.88
CA PRO A 207 12.70 -10.81 14.67
C PRO A 207 13.46 -11.74 13.73
N ALA A 208 14.79 -11.68 13.79
CA ALA A 208 15.66 -12.52 13.00
C ALA A 208 15.23 -13.98 13.18
N HIS A 209 15.20 -14.75 12.10
CA HIS A 209 15.21 -16.17 12.18
C HIS A 209 16.41 -16.54 13.05
N SER A 210 16.14 -17.02 14.27
CA SER A 210 17.16 -17.71 15.04
C SER A 210 17.55 -18.92 14.21
N THR A 211 18.76 -18.85 13.65
CA THR A 211 19.41 -19.94 12.92
C THR A 211 19.46 -21.21 13.75
#